data_7e817b94bff3883b8e19c530ba7d93e5
#
_entry.id   7e817b94bff3883b8e19c530ba7d93e5
#
_cell.length_a   1.000
_cell.length_b   1.000
_cell.length_c   1.000
_cell.angle_alpha   90.00
_cell.angle_beta   90.00
_cell.angle_gamma   90.00
#
_symmetry.space_group_name_H-M   'P 1'
#
loop_
_entity.id
_entity.type
_entity.pdbx_description
1 polymer ?
#
loop_
_entity_poly.entity_id
_entity_poly.type
_entity_poly.pdbx_seq_one_letter_code
_entity_poly.pdbx_strand_id
1 'polypeptide(L)'
;MASERSPRDLYQLSIGYILILITVWTPNPYQRFFFWLSFAVVVGFCLQGRLRGEPLGLGFQGFLRSTWVIAIALMLSLLAIYFAIREHTVHYFFGHTIFGPRAWGYLVWATLQQFILQTFILTRLLRLFPERSTAILLAAFMFSLAHFPNMLLVATTLVWGIGSCALFLRYRNLYTVGIIHFVLGVTLAVSIPSDIHHNMRVGLGYYFYRPHHSVTLYRGINPKPISHR
;
A
#
# COMPACT_ATOMS: atom_id res chain seq x y z
N MET A 1 10.41 19.85 28.62
CA MET A 1 10.40 18.50 29.17
C MET A 1 10.62 17.54 28.01
N ALA A 2 11.82 16.95 27.89
CA ALA A 2 12.06 15.88 26.93
C ALA A 2 11.20 14.67 27.38
N SER A 3 10.23 14.29 26.56
CA SER A 3 9.48 13.05 26.76
C SER A 3 10.50 11.92 26.83
N GLU A 4 10.59 11.21 27.96
CA GLU A 4 11.36 9.97 28.04
C GLU A 4 10.92 9.08 26.87
N ARG A 5 11.87 8.85 25.95
CA ARG A 5 11.66 7.96 24.80
C ARG A 5 11.22 6.62 25.36
N SER A 6 9.97 6.25 25.13
CA SER A 6 9.42 5.03 25.73
C SER A 6 10.14 3.81 25.14
N PRO A 7 10.96 3.07 25.89
CA PRO A 7 11.61 1.84 25.40
C PRO A 7 10.61 0.86 24.81
N ARG A 8 9.37 0.93 25.30
CA ARG A 8 8.26 0.13 24.84
C ARG A 8 7.86 0.42 23.40
N ASP A 9 7.82 1.70 22.98
CA ASP A 9 7.43 2.05 21.61
C ASP A 9 8.47 1.55 20.61
N LEU A 10 9.75 1.64 20.95
CA LEU A 10 10.84 1.08 20.16
C LEU A 10 10.73 -0.45 20.07
N TYR A 11 10.52 -1.13 21.21
CA TYR A 11 10.35 -2.57 21.25
C TYR A 11 9.15 -3.05 20.42
N GLN A 12 7.97 -2.43 20.58
CA GLN A 12 6.78 -2.78 19.82
C GLN A 12 6.98 -2.55 18.32
N LEU A 13 7.58 -1.40 17.94
CA LEU A 13 7.88 -1.06 16.55
C LEU A 13 8.83 -2.08 15.94
N SER A 14 9.92 -2.41 16.62
CA SER A 14 10.91 -3.37 16.14
C SER A 14 10.32 -4.76 15.95
N ILE A 15 9.61 -5.30 16.94
CA ILE A 15 8.98 -6.63 16.82
C ILE A 15 7.96 -6.66 15.69
N GLY A 16 7.02 -5.71 15.67
CA GLY A 16 5.99 -5.71 14.64
C GLY A 16 6.56 -5.55 13.25
N TYR A 17 7.56 -4.69 13.06
CA TYR A 17 8.17 -4.48 11.75
C TYR A 17 9.02 -5.67 11.29
N ILE A 18 9.79 -6.30 12.19
CA ILE A 18 10.54 -7.53 11.89
C ILE A 18 9.58 -8.64 11.46
N LEU A 19 8.46 -8.84 12.15
CA LEU A 19 7.45 -9.83 11.78
C LEU A 19 6.84 -9.54 10.40
N ILE A 20 6.59 -8.27 10.07
CA ILE A 20 6.13 -7.86 8.73
C ILE A 20 7.18 -8.25 7.68
N LEU A 21 8.45 -7.94 7.90
CA LEU A 21 9.53 -8.31 6.97
C LEU A 21 9.66 -9.84 6.85
N ILE A 22 9.60 -10.58 7.94
CA ILE A 22 9.59 -12.05 7.91
C ILE A 22 8.43 -12.55 7.04
N THR A 23 7.22 -11.98 7.20
CA THR A 23 6.06 -12.35 6.38
C THR A 23 6.31 -12.12 4.89
N VAL A 24 6.91 -10.99 4.52
CA VAL A 24 7.19 -10.63 3.13
C VAL A 24 8.25 -11.56 2.51
N TRP A 25 9.23 -12.01 3.30
CA TRP A 25 10.36 -12.82 2.83
C TRP A 25 10.22 -14.31 3.10
N THR A 26 9.08 -14.77 3.59
CA THR A 26 8.81 -16.20 3.83
C THR A 26 8.04 -16.81 2.65
N PRO A 27 8.42 -18.03 2.18
CA PRO A 27 7.70 -18.72 1.13
C PRO A 27 6.39 -19.34 1.63
N ASN A 28 5.44 -19.58 0.70
CA ASN A 28 4.27 -20.41 0.99
C ASN A 28 4.70 -21.87 1.26
N PRO A 29 4.03 -22.60 2.20
CA PRO A 29 2.83 -22.21 2.93
C PRO A 29 3.07 -21.40 4.22
N TYR A 30 4.31 -21.32 4.71
CA TYR A 30 4.67 -20.68 5.98
C TYR A 30 4.35 -19.19 6.04
N GLN A 31 4.30 -18.51 4.89
CA GLN A 31 3.93 -17.10 4.78
C GLN A 31 2.57 -16.81 5.42
N ARG A 32 1.59 -17.72 5.29
CA ARG A 32 0.25 -17.54 5.88
C ARG A 32 0.31 -17.53 7.41
N PHE A 33 1.14 -18.38 8.01
CA PHE A 33 1.33 -18.39 9.45
C PHE A 33 1.92 -17.08 9.95
N PHE A 34 3.01 -16.61 9.33
CA PHE A 34 3.65 -15.36 9.72
C PHE A 34 2.77 -14.13 9.44
N PHE A 35 1.92 -14.18 8.40
CA PHE A 35 0.94 -13.15 8.14
C PHE A 35 -0.05 -13.00 9.32
N TRP A 36 -0.65 -14.08 9.75
CA TRP A 36 -1.60 -14.04 10.87
C TRP A 36 -0.94 -13.71 12.20
N LEU A 37 0.28 -14.20 12.42
CA LEU A 37 1.08 -13.84 13.60
C LEU A 37 1.40 -12.33 13.61
N SER A 38 1.92 -11.79 12.52
CA SER A 38 2.20 -10.36 12.38
C SER A 38 0.94 -9.52 12.59
N PHE A 39 -0.17 -9.93 11.97
CA PHE A 39 -1.46 -9.26 12.09
C PHE A 39 -1.93 -9.24 13.56
N ALA A 40 -1.93 -10.38 14.23
CA ALA A 40 -2.35 -10.48 15.63
C ALA A 40 -1.47 -9.63 16.57
N VAL A 41 -0.15 -9.65 16.39
CA VAL A 41 0.79 -8.86 17.18
C VAL A 41 0.59 -7.36 16.95
N VAL A 42 0.51 -6.92 15.69
CA VAL A 42 0.31 -5.49 15.36
C VAL A 42 -1.04 -4.99 15.88
N VAL A 43 -2.12 -5.75 15.65
CA VAL A 43 -3.46 -5.40 16.17
C VAL A 43 -3.44 -5.38 17.69
N GLY A 44 -2.84 -6.38 18.34
CA GLY A 44 -2.71 -6.43 19.80
C GLY A 44 -2.01 -5.19 20.36
N PHE A 45 -0.92 -4.74 19.74
CA PHE A 45 -0.24 -3.50 20.12
C PHE A 45 -1.09 -2.25 19.88
N CYS A 46 -1.85 -2.20 18.79
CA CYS A 46 -2.77 -1.09 18.51
C CYS A 46 -3.93 -1.05 19.51
N LEU A 47 -4.50 -2.21 19.88
CA LEU A 47 -5.56 -2.29 20.89
C LEU A 47 -5.07 -1.87 22.27
N GLN A 48 -3.85 -2.25 22.66
CA GLN A 48 -3.24 -1.75 23.90
C GLN A 48 -3.11 -0.21 23.88
N GLY A 49 -2.74 0.37 22.74
CA GLY A 49 -2.71 1.82 22.54
C GLY A 49 -4.10 2.43 22.66
N ARG A 50 -5.11 1.81 22.04
CA ARG A 50 -6.51 2.25 22.11
C ARG A 50 -7.04 2.30 23.55
N LEU A 51 -6.75 1.29 24.36
CA LEU A 51 -7.11 1.26 25.78
C LEU A 51 -6.47 2.39 26.59
N ARG A 52 -5.43 3.04 26.05
CA ARG A 52 -4.76 4.23 26.62
C ARG A 52 -5.19 5.56 25.96
N GLY A 53 -6.25 5.54 25.17
CA GLY A 53 -6.80 6.73 24.52
C GLY A 53 -6.22 7.07 23.16
N GLU A 54 -5.37 6.23 22.56
CA GLU A 54 -4.83 6.49 21.22
C GLU A 54 -5.92 6.36 20.15
N PRO A 55 -6.06 7.35 19.25
CA PRO A 55 -7.07 7.29 18.20
C PRO A 55 -6.61 6.34 17.08
N LEU A 56 -7.48 5.40 16.69
CA LEU A 56 -7.25 4.49 15.57
C LEU A 56 -7.49 5.11 14.18
N GLY A 57 -8.03 6.33 14.14
CA GLY A 57 -8.35 7.01 12.87
C GLY A 57 -9.63 6.50 12.18
N LEU A 58 -10.50 5.82 12.90
CA LEU A 58 -11.76 5.24 12.39
C LEU A 58 -12.97 6.19 12.50
N GLY A 59 -12.76 7.46 12.92
CA GLY A 59 -13.82 8.44 13.07
C GLY A 59 -14.36 8.94 11.73
N PHE A 60 -15.70 9.02 11.57
CA PHE A 60 -16.31 9.40 10.31
C PHE A 60 -16.21 10.90 9.98
N GLN A 61 -16.07 11.77 10.99
CA GLN A 61 -15.94 13.22 10.77
C GLN A 61 -14.72 13.60 9.92
N GLY A 62 -13.59 12.93 10.11
CA GLY A 62 -12.39 13.13 9.31
C GLY A 62 -12.58 12.72 7.85
N PHE A 63 -13.43 11.73 7.59
CA PHE A 63 -13.77 11.26 6.25
C PHE A 63 -14.41 12.36 5.41
N LEU A 64 -15.50 12.95 5.90
CA LEU A 64 -16.22 14.01 5.18
C LEU A 64 -15.33 15.21 4.85
N ARG A 65 -14.42 15.58 5.76
CA ARG A 65 -13.47 16.69 5.55
C ARG A 65 -12.38 16.41 4.54
N SER A 66 -12.13 15.15 4.23
CA SER A 66 -11.05 14.70 3.35
C SER A 66 -11.51 14.11 2.03
N THR A 67 -12.83 14.07 1.75
CA THR A 67 -13.38 13.52 0.49
C THR A 67 -12.84 14.21 -0.76
N TRP A 68 -12.55 15.51 -0.69
CA TRP A 68 -11.96 16.26 -1.81
C TRP A 68 -10.59 15.71 -2.23
N VAL A 69 -9.81 15.14 -1.30
CA VAL A 69 -8.52 14.50 -1.63
C VAL A 69 -8.74 13.22 -2.45
N ILE A 70 -9.82 12.48 -2.16
CA ILE A 70 -10.22 11.31 -2.96
C ILE A 70 -10.57 11.77 -4.39
N ALA A 71 -11.30 12.88 -4.55
CA ALA A 71 -11.63 13.42 -5.87
C ALA A 71 -10.36 13.79 -6.66
N ILE A 72 -9.36 14.41 -6.02
CA ILE A 72 -8.06 14.68 -6.66
C ILE A 72 -7.35 13.37 -7.06
N ALA A 73 -7.32 12.38 -6.20
CA ALA A 73 -6.70 11.09 -6.51
C ALA A 73 -7.39 10.41 -7.70
N LEU A 74 -8.71 10.45 -7.77
CA LEU A 74 -9.48 9.94 -8.91
C LEU A 74 -9.17 10.71 -10.19
N MET A 75 -9.09 12.03 -10.14
CA MET A 75 -8.74 12.86 -11.30
C MET A 75 -7.33 12.54 -11.82
N LEU A 76 -6.35 12.43 -10.94
CA LEU A 76 -4.98 12.03 -11.30
C LEU A 76 -4.94 10.62 -11.88
N SER A 77 -5.74 9.71 -11.34
CA SER A 77 -5.87 8.33 -11.83
C SER A 77 -6.46 8.28 -13.23
N LEU A 78 -7.52 9.06 -13.51
CA LEU A 78 -8.10 9.17 -14.83
C LEU A 78 -7.11 9.72 -15.84
N LEU A 79 -6.34 10.74 -15.45
CA LEU A 79 -5.27 11.30 -16.28
C LEU A 79 -4.18 10.27 -16.60
N ALA A 80 -3.73 9.53 -15.60
CA ALA A 80 -2.73 8.47 -15.78
C ALA A 80 -3.25 7.35 -16.70
N ILE A 81 -4.49 6.91 -16.52
CA ILE A 81 -5.13 5.91 -17.40
C ILE A 81 -5.28 6.46 -18.83
N TYR A 82 -5.65 7.74 -19.00
CA TYR A 82 -5.70 8.37 -20.32
C TYR A 82 -4.35 8.29 -21.04
N PHE A 83 -3.25 8.63 -20.37
CA PHE A 83 -1.92 8.49 -20.97
C PHE A 83 -1.57 7.03 -21.25
N ALA A 84 -1.89 6.11 -20.34
CA ALA A 84 -1.66 4.69 -20.55
C ALA A 84 -2.42 4.13 -21.76
N ILE A 85 -3.65 4.62 -22.02
CA ILE A 85 -4.41 4.30 -23.24
C ILE A 85 -3.68 4.82 -24.48
N ARG A 86 -3.20 6.06 -24.45
CA ARG A 86 -2.47 6.67 -25.57
C ARG A 86 -1.18 5.91 -25.90
N GLU A 87 -0.47 5.48 -24.87
CA GLU A 87 0.80 4.72 -24.99
C GLU A 87 0.58 3.21 -25.16
N HIS A 88 -0.66 2.73 -25.25
CA HIS A 88 -1.02 1.32 -25.40
C HIS A 88 -0.46 0.40 -24.29
N THR A 89 -0.30 0.93 -23.07
CA THR A 89 0.24 0.19 -21.92
C THR A 89 -0.84 -0.40 -21.00
N VAL A 90 -2.12 -0.07 -21.22
CA VAL A 90 -3.24 -0.53 -20.39
C VAL A 90 -3.41 -2.04 -20.47
N HIS A 91 -3.53 -2.68 -19.32
CA HIS A 91 -3.80 -4.12 -19.22
C HIS A 91 -4.76 -4.46 -18.07
N TYR A 92 -5.32 -5.68 -18.09
CA TYR A 92 -6.23 -6.12 -17.04
C TYR A 92 -5.46 -6.62 -15.81
N PHE A 93 -5.66 -5.97 -14.67
CA PHE A 93 -5.06 -6.39 -13.40
C PHE A 93 -5.93 -7.38 -12.63
N PHE A 94 -7.25 -7.15 -12.61
CA PHE A 94 -8.21 -7.98 -11.89
C PHE A 94 -8.91 -9.05 -12.76
N GLY A 95 -8.48 -9.26 -13.99
CA GLY A 95 -9.20 -10.03 -14.99
C GLY A 95 -10.33 -9.19 -15.61
N HIS A 96 -11.39 -9.82 -16.11
CA HIS A 96 -12.45 -9.12 -16.86
C HIS A 96 -13.43 -8.30 -16.00
N THR A 97 -13.29 -8.29 -14.66
CA THR A 97 -14.23 -7.59 -13.76
C THR A 97 -13.48 -6.58 -12.87
N ILE A 98 -13.72 -5.28 -13.11
CA ILE A 98 -13.13 -4.19 -12.33
C ILE A 98 -13.65 -4.19 -10.89
N PHE A 99 -14.90 -4.60 -10.64
CA PHE A 99 -15.55 -4.60 -9.33
C PHE A 99 -15.79 -6.01 -8.76
N GLY A 100 -15.00 -7.00 -9.19
CA GLY A 100 -15.09 -8.36 -8.68
C GLY A 100 -14.49 -8.55 -7.26
N PRO A 101 -14.60 -9.77 -6.69
CA PRO A 101 -14.08 -10.11 -5.36
C PRO A 101 -12.60 -9.76 -5.16
N ARG A 102 -11.79 -9.79 -6.24
CA ARG A 102 -10.37 -9.43 -6.20
C ARG A 102 -10.15 -7.94 -5.93
N ALA A 103 -10.98 -7.06 -6.50
CA ALA A 103 -10.90 -5.62 -6.25
C ALA A 103 -11.26 -5.29 -4.79
N TRP A 104 -12.31 -5.91 -4.26
CA TRP A 104 -12.67 -5.78 -2.84
C TRP A 104 -11.56 -6.30 -1.92
N GLY A 105 -10.98 -7.45 -2.24
CA GLY A 105 -9.82 -7.97 -1.51
C GLY A 105 -8.64 -7.01 -1.51
N TYR A 106 -8.38 -6.36 -2.65
CA TYR A 106 -7.31 -5.36 -2.74
C TYR A 106 -7.63 -4.06 -1.98
N LEU A 107 -8.90 -3.62 -1.95
CA LEU A 107 -9.33 -2.47 -1.12
C LEU A 107 -9.09 -2.75 0.37
N VAL A 108 -9.49 -3.93 0.84
CA VAL A 108 -9.24 -4.36 2.22
C VAL A 108 -7.74 -4.42 2.51
N TRP A 109 -6.95 -4.98 1.59
CA TRP A 109 -5.51 -5.07 1.71
C TRP A 109 -4.84 -3.68 1.76
N ALA A 110 -5.19 -2.77 0.86
CA ALA A 110 -4.69 -1.40 0.84
C ALA A 110 -5.03 -0.65 2.14
N THR A 111 -6.26 -0.85 2.64
CA THR A 111 -6.69 -0.26 3.92
C THR A 111 -5.92 -0.84 5.10
N LEU A 112 -5.65 -2.15 5.11
CA LEU A 112 -4.82 -2.80 6.13
C LEU A 112 -3.39 -2.26 6.11
N GLN A 113 -2.79 -2.08 4.94
CA GLN A 113 -1.47 -1.47 4.81
C GLN A 113 -1.45 -0.05 5.39
N GLN A 114 -2.49 0.75 5.14
CA GLN A 114 -2.59 2.09 5.72
C GLN A 114 -2.85 2.02 7.24
N PHE A 115 -3.59 1.05 7.74
CA PHE A 115 -3.72 0.83 9.18
C PHE A 115 -2.37 0.55 9.83
N ILE A 116 -1.56 -0.33 9.25
CA ILE A 116 -0.21 -0.64 9.73
C ILE A 116 0.66 0.62 9.71
N LEU A 117 0.68 1.35 8.59
CA LEU A 117 1.49 2.55 8.44
C LEU A 117 1.10 3.65 9.43
N GLN A 118 -0.19 3.98 9.51
CA GLN A 118 -0.67 5.15 10.25
C GLN A 118 -0.86 4.87 11.75
N THR A 119 -1.53 3.76 12.08
CA THR A 119 -1.93 3.46 13.46
C THR A 119 -0.83 2.73 14.22
N PHE A 120 0.00 1.95 13.53
CA PHE A 120 1.08 1.22 14.18
C PHE A 120 2.43 1.95 14.04
N ILE A 121 2.96 2.14 12.83
CA ILE A 121 4.32 2.66 12.61
C ILE A 121 4.40 4.16 12.95
N LEU A 122 3.61 4.99 12.28
CA LEU A 122 3.66 6.44 12.43
C LEU A 122 3.38 6.87 13.88
N THR A 123 2.37 6.27 14.53
CA THR A 123 2.01 6.64 15.91
C THR A 123 3.16 6.40 16.88
N ARG A 124 3.94 5.32 16.72
CA ARG A 124 5.11 5.04 17.56
C ARG A 124 6.28 5.96 17.25
N LEU A 125 6.55 6.21 15.97
CA LEU A 125 7.60 7.13 15.55
C LEU A 125 7.36 8.56 16.04
N LEU A 126 6.11 9.03 16.07
CA LEU A 126 5.75 10.33 16.63
C LEU A 126 6.03 10.45 18.14
N ARG A 127 6.10 9.34 18.86
CA ARG A 127 6.49 9.33 20.29
C ARG A 127 7.99 9.18 20.48
N LEU A 128 8.65 8.51 19.53
CA LEU A 128 10.11 8.31 19.59
C LEU A 128 10.90 9.53 19.09
N PHE A 129 10.32 10.31 18.18
CA PHE A 129 10.99 11.47 17.58
C PHE A 129 10.22 12.76 17.86
N PRO A 130 10.89 13.83 18.29
CA PRO A 130 10.23 15.10 18.61
C PRO A 130 9.70 15.80 17.37
N GLU A 131 10.35 15.63 16.22
CA GLU A 131 9.99 16.27 14.96
C GLU A 131 9.05 15.40 14.14
N ARG A 132 7.89 15.97 13.79
CA ARG A 132 6.88 15.28 12.96
C ARG A 132 7.40 14.90 11.56
N SER A 133 8.22 15.75 10.97
CA SER A 133 8.87 15.50 9.67
C SER A 133 9.72 14.24 9.71
N THR A 134 10.56 14.09 10.73
CA THR A 134 11.39 12.90 10.92
C THR A 134 10.54 11.64 11.09
N ALA A 135 9.47 11.70 11.89
CA ALA A 135 8.57 10.58 12.08
C ALA A 135 7.85 10.18 10.76
N ILE A 136 7.40 11.16 9.97
CA ILE A 136 6.77 10.92 8.64
C ILE A 136 7.77 10.28 7.68
N LEU A 137 8.98 10.83 7.57
CA LEU A 137 10.00 10.32 6.64
C LEU A 137 10.41 8.89 7.00
N LEU A 138 10.63 8.60 8.28
CA LEU A 138 10.96 7.25 8.75
C LEU A 138 9.79 6.28 8.53
N ALA A 139 8.55 6.68 8.80
CA ALA A 139 7.38 5.84 8.56
C ALA A 139 7.22 5.50 7.07
N ALA A 140 7.35 6.51 6.20
CA ALA A 140 7.29 6.32 4.76
C ALA A 140 8.45 5.46 4.24
N PHE A 141 9.66 5.63 4.77
CA PHE A 141 10.82 4.81 4.44
C PHE A 141 10.61 3.35 4.86
N MET A 142 10.17 3.08 6.09
CA MET A 142 9.84 1.72 6.53
C MET A 142 8.76 1.08 5.66
N PHE A 143 7.72 1.86 5.31
CA PHE A 143 6.65 1.40 4.44
C PHE A 143 7.16 1.05 3.03
N SER A 144 8.01 1.90 2.45
CA SER A 144 8.58 1.65 1.13
C SER A 144 9.54 0.44 1.13
N LEU A 145 10.35 0.29 2.18
CA LEU A 145 11.30 -0.81 2.30
C LEU A 145 10.61 -2.18 2.37
N ALA A 146 9.39 -2.26 2.92
CA ALA A 146 8.59 -3.48 2.90
C ALA A 146 8.14 -3.89 1.48
N HIS A 147 8.30 -3.01 0.47
CA HIS A 147 8.00 -3.30 -0.93
C HIS A 147 9.22 -3.74 -1.74
N PHE A 148 10.39 -3.80 -1.11
CA PHE A 148 11.60 -4.33 -1.75
C PHE A 148 11.42 -5.84 -2.10
N PRO A 149 11.93 -6.33 -3.26
CA PRO A 149 12.87 -5.69 -4.19
C PRO A 149 12.18 -4.98 -5.38
N ASN A 150 10.87 -4.75 -5.35
CA ASN A 150 10.15 -4.07 -6.43
C ASN A 150 10.42 -2.57 -6.38
N MET A 151 11.44 -2.12 -7.11
CA MET A 151 11.92 -0.73 -7.04
C MET A 151 10.87 0.29 -7.47
N LEU A 152 9.96 -0.07 -8.39
CA LEU A 152 8.83 0.79 -8.75
C LEU A 152 7.90 1.00 -7.55
N LEU A 153 7.57 -0.08 -6.83
CA LEU A 153 6.75 0.01 -5.63
C LEU A 153 7.49 0.72 -4.51
N VAL A 154 8.79 0.48 -4.32
CA VAL A 154 9.61 1.21 -3.32
C VAL A 154 9.51 2.72 -3.56
N ALA A 155 9.74 3.19 -4.79
CA ALA A 155 9.70 4.61 -5.12
C ALA A 155 8.29 5.20 -4.95
N THR A 156 7.27 4.55 -5.50
CA THR A 156 5.89 5.05 -5.44
C THR A 156 5.31 5.00 -4.04
N THR A 157 5.60 3.96 -3.25
CA THR A 157 5.14 3.86 -1.86
C THR A 157 5.90 4.77 -0.91
N LEU A 158 7.14 5.17 -1.22
CA LEU A 158 7.85 6.20 -0.46
C LEU A 158 7.14 7.55 -0.60
N VAL A 159 6.86 7.97 -1.83
CA VAL A 159 6.15 9.23 -2.10
C VAL A 159 4.74 9.20 -1.51
N TRP A 160 4.00 8.10 -1.75
CA TRP A 160 2.67 7.93 -1.17
C TRP A 160 2.70 7.85 0.36
N GLY A 161 3.68 7.19 0.95
CA GLY A 161 3.87 7.08 2.40
C GLY A 161 4.00 8.45 3.06
N ILE A 162 4.82 9.35 2.49
CA ILE A 162 4.95 10.73 2.97
C ILE A 162 3.60 11.46 2.90
N GLY A 163 2.95 11.43 1.72
CA GLY A 163 1.66 12.09 1.52
C GLY A 163 0.55 11.54 2.41
N SER A 164 0.44 10.21 2.52
CA SER A 164 -0.58 9.57 3.34
C SER A 164 -0.39 9.82 4.84
N CYS A 165 0.86 9.85 5.34
CA CYS A 165 1.16 10.22 6.71
C CYS A 165 0.75 11.67 7.00
N ALA A 166 1.08 12.61 6.12
CA ALA A 166 0.67 14.01 6.25
C ALA A 166 -0.85 14.17 6.24
N LEU A 167 -1.55 13.50 5.32
CA LEU A 167 -3.01 13.49 5.24
C LEU A 167 -3.64 12.88 6.49
N PHE A 168 -3.12 11.76 6.97
CA PHE A 168 -3.62 11.11 8.17
C PHE A 168 -3.44 12.00 9.41
N LEU A 169 -2.33 12.68 9.56
CA LEU A 169 -2.11 13.61 10.67
C LEU A 169 -3.08 14.80 10.63
N ARG A 170 -3.45 15.27 9.44
CA ARG A 170 -4.40 16.37 9.26
C ARG A 170 -5.85 15.99 9.52
N TYR A 171 -6.28 14.83 8.99
CA TYR A 171 -7.70 14.45 8.98
C TYR A 171 -8.04 13.32 9.95
N ARG A 172 -7.03 12.59 10.43
CA ARG A 172 -7.18 11.43 11.34
C ARG A 172 -8.20 10.42 10.82
N ASN A 173 -8.18 10.15 9.52
CA ASN A 173 -9.12 9.25 8.89
C ASN A 173 -8.40 8.16 8.07
N LEU A 174 -8.63 6.91 8.47
CA LEU A 174 -8.05 5.74 7.84
C LEU A 174 -8.74 5.38 6.53
N TYR A 175 -10.07 5.60 6.43
CA TYR A 175 -10.83 5.26 5.23
C TYR A 175 -10.36 6.06 4.02
N THR A 176 -10.14 7.36 4.19
CA THR A 176 -9.65 8.24 3.11
C THR A 176 -8.31 7.77 2.57
N VAL A 177 -7.31 7.56 3.43
CA VAL A 177 -5.98 7.13 2.97
C VAL A 177 -6.00 5.71 2.43
N GLY A 178 -6.88 4.82 2.93
CA GLY A 178 -7.08 3.48 2.40
C GLY A 178 -7.69 3.48 1.00
N ILE A 179 -8.75 4.28 0.78
CA ILE A 179 -9.39 4.45 -0.54
C ILE A 179 -8.40 5.05 -1.54
N ILE A 180 -7.67 6.09 -1.17
CA ILE A 180 -6.69 6.70 -2.08
C ILE A 180 -5.58 5.70 -2.40
N HIS A 181 -5.08 4.94 -1.43
CA HIS A 181 -4.09 3.89 -1.68
C HIS A 181 -4.61 2.85 -2.66
N PHE A 182 -5.85 2.39 -2.48
CA PHE A 182 -6.50 1.49 -3.41
C PHE A 182 -6.56 2.09 -4.82
N VAL A 183 -7.07 3.32 -4.98
CA VAL A 183 -7.21 4.00 -6.27
C VAL A 183 -5.86 4.14 -6.97
N LEU A 184 -4.84 4.67 -6.28
CA LEU A 184 -3.50 4.84 -6.85
C LEU A 184 -2.82 3.50 -7.18
N GLY A 185 -2.99 2.49 -6.33
CA GLY A 185 -2.43 1.16 -6.55
C GLY A 185 -3.06 0.46 -7.76
N VAL A 186 -4.39 0.55 -7.92
CA VAL A 186 -5.09 0.03 -9.12
C VAL A 186 -4.62 0.77 -10.36
N THR A 187 -4.52 2.10 -10.29
CA THR A 187 -4.04 2.93 -11.41
C THR A 187 -2.65 2.51 -11.85
N LEU A 188 -1.72 2.36 -10.91
CA LEU A 188 -0.37 1.90 -11.20
C LEU A 188 -0.39 0.50 -11.85
N ALA A 189 -1.17 -0.43 -11.28
CA ALA A 189 -1.25 -1.79 -11.76
C ALA A 189 -1.87 -1.94 -13.14
N VAL A 190 -2.80 -1.04 -13.52
CA VAL A 190 -3.47 -1.05 -14.82
C VAL A 190 -2.67 -0.28 -15.88
N SER A 191 -1.98 0.80 -15.47
CA SER A 191 -1.32 1.72 -16.41
C SER A 191 0.11 1.33 -16.76
N ILE A 192 0.79 0.55 -15.91
CA ILE A 192 2.19 0.13 -16.13
C ILE A 192 2.22 -1.36 -16.48
N PRO A 193 3.02 -1.79 -17.48
CA PRO A 193 3.14 -3.19 -17.86
C PRO A 193 3.55 -4.12 -16.72
N SER A 194 2.95 -5.31 -16.67
CA SER A 194 3.18 -6.29 -15.61
C SER A 194 4.64 -6.73 -15.50
N ASP A 195 5.38 -6.67 -16.59
CA ASP A 195 6.81 -7.01 -16.64
C ASP A 195 7.67 -6.00 -15.85
N ILE A 196 7.19 -4.76 -15.69
CA ILE A 196 7.87 -3.72 -14.93
C ILE A 196 7.54 -3.83 -13.43
N HIS A 197 6.25 -3.99 -13.10
CA HIS A 197 5.83 -4.02 -11.68
C HIS A 197 5.64 -5.43 -11.11
N HIS A 198 5.98 -6.50 -11.87
CA HIS A 198 5.93 -7.90 -11.45
C HIS A 198 4.61 -8.28 -10.78
N ASN A 199 3.48 -7.83 -11.39
CA ASN A 199 2.13 -7.99 -10.85
C ASN A 199 2.00 -7.54 -9.38
N MET A 200 2.62 -6.41 -9.04
CA MET A 200 2.63 -5.79 -7.70
C MET A 200 3.21 -6.70 -6.59
N ARG A 201 4.04 -7.68 -6.95
CA ARG A 201 4.66 -8.59 -5.99
C ARG A 201 5.85 -7.96 -5.30
N VAL A 202 6.06 -8.35 -4.05
CA VAL A 202 7.13 -7.88 -3.16
C VAL A 202 7.85 -9.05 -2.51
N GLY A 203 9.00 -8.79 -1.89
CA GLY A 203 9.80 -9.78 -1.18
C GLY A 203 10.11 -11.01 -2.03
N LEU A 204 9.98 -12.17 -1.44
CA LEU A 204 10.29 -13.43 -2.13
C LEU A 204 9.36 -13.68 -3.34
N GLY A 205 8.10 -13.21 -3.27
CA GLY A 205 7.15 -13.34 -4.36
C GLY A 205 7.55 -12.63 -5.65
N TYR A 206 8.39 -11.59 -5.56
CA TYR A 206 8.92 -10.88 -6.71
C TYR A 206 9.82 -11.77 -7.56
N TYR A 207 10.71 -12.53 -6.96
CA TYR A 207 11.66 -13.41 -7.65
C TYR A 207 10.99 -14.63 -8.30
N PHE A 208 9.86 -15.07 -7.77
CA PHE A 208 9.08 -16.18 -8.34
C PHE A 208 8.03 -15.73 -9.35
N TYR A 209 7.97 -14.45 -9.67
CA TYR A 209 7.08 -13.96 -10.70
C TYR A 209 7.51 -14.46 -12.07
N ARG A 210 6.60 -15.11 -12.78
CA ARG A 210 6.74 -15.44 -14.20
C ARG A 210 5.67 -14.68 -14.97
N PRO A 211 6.04 -13.84 -15.94
CA PRO A 211 5.07 -13.14 -16.76
C PRO A 211 4.21 -14.17 -17.48
N HIS A 212 2.91 -14.15 -17.26
CA HIS A 212 1.99 -14.75 -18.22
C HIS A 212 1.87 -13.72 -19.35
N HIS A 213 1.95 -14.18 -20.61
CA HIS A 213 1.72 -13.29 -21.76
C HIS A 213 0.38 -12.58 -21.56
N SER A 214 0.42 -11.35 -21.06
CA SER A 214 -0.75 -10.51 -20.89
C SER A 214 -1.24 -10.18 -22.29
N VAL A 215 -2.46 -10.61 -22.59
CA VAL A 215 -3.17 -10.16 -23.79
C VAL A 215 -3.37 -8.66 -23.61
N THR A 216 -2.55 -7.83 -24.24
CA THR A 216 -2.79 -6.40 -24.33
C THR A 216 -4.12 -6.21 -25.04
N LEU A 217 -5.02 -5.39 -24.46
CA LEU A 217 -6.35 -5.06 -25.00
C LEU A 217 -6.35 -4.66 -26.49
N TYR A 218 -5.22 -4.19 -26.99
CA TYR A 218 -5.03 -3.68 -28.34
C TYR A 218 -4.70 -4.75 -29.41
N ARG A 219 -4.33 -5.98 -29.01
CA ARG A 219 -4.01 -7.03 -30.01
C ARG A 219 -5.23 -7.59 -30.73
N GLY A 220 -6.45 -7.24 -30.30
CA GLY A 220 -7.72 -7.73 -30.87
C GLY A 220 -8.27 -6.89 -32.03
N ILE A 221 -7.72 -5.72 -32.38
CA ILE A 221 -8.33 -4.81 -33.35
C ILE A 221 -7.73 -4.95 -34.76
N ASN A 222 -6.57 -5.59 -34.93
CA ASN A 222 -6.01 -5.81 -36.25
C ASN A 222 -5.15 -7.10 -36.31
N PRO A 223 -5.74 -8.29 -36.53
CA PRO A 223 -4.96 -9.47 -36.85
C PRO A 223 -4.42 -9.33 -38.26
N LYS A 224 -3.11 -8.99 -38.39
CA LYS A 224 -2.44 -9.17 -39.67
C LYS A 224 -2.54 -10.66 -40.07
N PRO A 225 -3.00 -10.99 -41.28
CA PRO A 225 -3.04 -12.37 -41.73
C PRO A 225 -1.60 -12.94 -41.78
N ILE A 226 -1.42 -14.08 -41.13
CA ILE A 226 -0.19 -14.86 -41.22
C ILE A 226 -0.15 -15.39 -42.68
N SER A 227 0.72 -14.83 -43.52
CA SER A 227 0.99 -15.42 -44.84
C SER A 227 1.84 -16.67 -44.62
N HIS A 228 1.24 -17.84 -44.72
CA HIS A 228 1.98 -19.08 -44.95
C HIS A 228 2.65 -19.00 -46.33
N ARG A 229 3.95 -18.97 -46.38
CA ARG A 229 4.78 -19.47 -47.47
C ARG A 229 5.72 -20.53 -46.93
#